data_8df538a30b2e6122c5b1f64cb665f436
#
_entry.id   8df538a30b2e6122c5b1f64cb665f436
#
_cell.length_a   1.000
_cell.length_b   1.000
_cell.length_c   1.000
_cell.angle_alpha   90.00
_cell.angle_beta   90.00
_cell.angle_gamma   90.00
#
_symmetry.space_group_name_H-M   'P 1'
#
loop_
_entity.id
_entity.type
_entity.pdbx_description
1 polymer ?
#
loop_
_entity_poly.entity_id
_entity_poly.type
_entity_poly.pdbx_seq_one_letter_code
_entity_poly.pdbx_strand_id
1 'polypeptide(L)'
;MTRTTYTKQEQEPASSEVTEVAAGVLRMQLPISMPGLGHVNCYALVDSDGAALVDPGLPGDESWAALGDRLRQAGIPIRRVHTTIVTHSHPDHYGGSHQLREETGAELLAHAAFTSSPAADDANADIDLELLELNPDALVEMWKAKLANRGSTPWGTPREPPPDEAIRLSIQTGAAGSLPRFRVPEPTIRVADGDAVRLAGRDWFAVHTPGHTTDHLCLWDPTEGVLLSGDHVLPTITPHIAGSTDLEDPLAAFFSSLERVGAFGGVNVCLPAHGHPFTDLRGRTASIRRHHGERLDTLRAAASALGRAPVEAYMKELFSERAWGDMAASETFAHLEHLRVIGEAHSSHNPDGLLHYQLRTPEPAGPPPRA
;
A
#
# COMPACT_ATOMS: atom_id res chain seq x y z
N MET A 1 0.41 -30.95 -18.25
CA MET A 1 0.56 -29.56 -18.72
C MET A 1 1.34 -28.83 -17.67
N THR A 2 2.60 -28.49 -17.93
CA THR A 2 3.46 -27.71 -17.05
C THR A 2 2.87 -26.30 -16.96
N ARG A 3 2.37 -25.92 -15.80
CA ARG A 3 1.96 -24.55 -15.49
C ARG A 3 3.22 -23.70 -15.52
N THR A 4 3.40 -22.89 -16.55
CA THR A 4 4.42 -21.84 -16.57
C THR A 4 4.08 -20.88 -15.43
N THR A 5 4.82 -20.92 -14.35
CA THR A 5 4.72 -19.94 -13.27
C THR A 5 5.28 -18.61 -13.80
N TYR A 6 4.41 -17.74 -14.28
CA TYR A 6 4.78 -16.35 -14.55
C TYR A 6 5.16 -15.71 -13.22
N THR A 7 6.39 -15.25 -13.09
CA THR A 7 6.80 -14.37 -11.99
C THR A 7 6.00 -13.07 -12.14
N LYS A 8 5.33 -12.66 -11.08
CA LYS A 8 4.62 -11.38 -11.08
C LYS A 8 5.66 -10.27 -11.09
N GLN A 9 5.44 -9.24 -11.90
CA GLN A 9 6.42 -8.15 -12.10
C GLN A 9 6.82 -7.48 -10.79
N GLU A 10 5.89 -7.35 -9.86
CA GLU A 10 6.10 -6.73 -8.55
C GLU A 10 7.01 -7.56 -7.64
N GLN A 11 7.21 -8.86 -7.95
CA GLN A 11 8.09 -9.78 -7.22
C GLN A 11 9.51 -9.84 -7.79
N GLU A 12 9.76 -9.18 -8.91
CA GLU A 12 11.09 -9.11 -9.50
C GLU A 12 12.02 -8.31 -8.57
N PRO A 13 13.29 -8.73 -8.42
CA PRO A 13 14.25 -7.95 -7.63
C PRO A 13 14.48 -6.58 -8.25
N ALA A 14 14.87 -5.61 -7.43
CA ALA A 14 15.18 -4.26 -7.89
C ALA A 14 16.27 -4.26 -8.96
N SER A 15 16.00 -3.68 -10.13
CA SER A 15 17.01 -3.38 -11.14
C SER A 15 17.94 -2.26 -10.66
N SER A 16 19.20 -2.34 -11.02
CA SER A 16 20.14 -1.24 -10.81
C SER A 16 20.07 -0.15 -11.90
N GLU A 17 19.35 -0.38 -12.97
CA GLU A 17 19.23 0.56 -14.09
C GLU A 17 18.31 1.72 -13.78
N VAL A 18 18.70 2.93 -14.22
CA VAL A 18 17.85 4.12 -14.24
C VAL A 18 17.32 4.26 -15.66
N THR A 19 16.00 4.36 -15.80
CA THR A 19 15.33 4.40 -17.10
C THR A 19 14.45 5.62 -17.20
N GLU A 20 14.59 6.42 -18.26
CA GLU A 20 13.60 7.47 -18.58
C GLU A 20 12.33 6.81 -19.13
N VAL A 21 11.21 6.98 -18.41
CA VAL A 21 9.92 6.33 -18.73
C VAL A 21 8.89 7.29 -19.30
N ALA A 22 9.13 8.58 -19.15
CA ALA A 22 8.42 9.67 -19.79
C ALA A 22 9.34 10.91 -19.80
N ALA A 23 9.03 11.94 -20.57
CA ALA A 23 9.86 13.13 -20.67
C ALA A 23 10.17 13.73 -19.28
N GLY A 24 11.46 13.72 -18.88
CA GLY A 24 11.92 14.20 -17.58
C GLY A 24 11.47 13.35 -16.37
N VAL A 25 10.99 12.12 -16.59
CA VAL A 25 10.59 11.18 -15.53
C VAL A 25 11.50 9.95 -15.58
N LEU A 26 12.37 9.82 -14.59
CA LEU A 26 13.28 8.69 -14.46
C LEU A 26 12.72 7.68 -13.44
N ARG A 27 12.67 6.40 -13.84
CA ARG A 27 12.37 5.30 -12.93
C ARG A 27 13.64 4.75 -12.33
N MET A 28 13.66 4.62 -11.03
CA MET A 28 14.71 4.04 -10.20
C MET A 28 14.07 2.96 -9.33
N GLN A 29 14.56 1.72 -9.39
CA GLN A 29 14.04 0.65 -8.54
C GLN A 29 14.86 0.54 -7.27
N LEU A 30 14.17 0.53 -6.12
CA LEU A 30 14.78 0.37 -4.81
C LEU A 30 14.38 -0.99 -4.21
N PRO A 31 15.32 -1.70 -3.53
CA PRO A 31 15.04 -3.03 -3.00
C PRO A 31 14.02 -3.00 -1.87
N ILE A 32 13.16 -4.01 -1.84
CA ILE A 32 12.22 -4.27 -0.75
C ILE A 32 12.40 -5.72 -0.30
N SER A 33 12.52 -5.92 1.02
CA SER A 33 12.55 -7.24 1.65
C SER A 33 11.20 -7.55 2.29
N MET A 34 10.13 -7.51 1.49
CA MET A 34 8.76 -7.81 1.94
C MET A 34 8.18 -9.01 1.19
N PRO A 35 7.39 -9.89 1.86
CA PRO A 35 6.74 -10.99 1.18
C PRO A 35 5.86 -10.52 0.01
N GLY A 36 6.13 -11.02 -1.19
CA GLY A 36 5.32 -10.72 -2.38
C GLY A 36 5.73 -9.48 -3.17
N LEU A 37 6.69 -8.70 -2.69
CA LEU A 37 7.25 -7.53 -3.37
C LEU A 37 8.78 -7.64 -3.41
N GLY A 38 9.41 -7.30 -4.54
CA GLY A 38 10.85 -7.34 -4.72
C GLY A 38 11.48 -5.95 -4.88
N HIS A 39 10.66 -4.94 -5.21
CA HIS A 39 11.12 -3.57 -5.39
C HIS A 39 9.98 -2.56 -5.24
N VAL A 40 10.34 -1.32 -4.94
CA VAL A 40 9.49 -0.15 -5.17
C VAL A 40 10.11 0.71 -6.27
N ASN A 41 9.28 1.29 -7.13
CA ASN A 41 9.69 2.26 -8.12
C ASN A 41 9.71 3.66 -7.49
N CYS A 42 10.90 4.20 -7.29
CA CYS A 42 11.08 5.62 -7.02
C CYS A 42 11.17 6.37 -8.35
N TYR A 43 10.35 7.42 -8.53
CA TYR A 43 10.41 8.23 -9.74
C TYR A 43 11.05 9.58 -9.46
N ALA A 44 12.07 9.95 -10.26
CA ALA A 44 12.63 11.30 -10.23
C ALA A 44 11.99 12.16 -11.32
N LEU A 45 11.31 13.22 -10.92
CA LEU A 45 10.76 14.26 -11.77
C LEU A 45 11.81 15.37 -11.90
N VAL A 46 12.52 15.38 -13.03
CA VAL A 46 13.73 16.18 -13.22
C VAL A 46 13.38 17.56 -13.76
N ASP A 47 14.02 18.61 -13.19
CA ASP A 47 13.93 19.99 -13.66
C ASP A 47 15.28 20.73 -13.61
N SER A 48 15.27 22.05 -13.85
CA SER A 48 16.47 22.89 -13.82
C SER A 48 17.12 22.98 -12.44
N ASP A 49 16.34 22.81 -11.38
CA ASP A 49 16.78 22.98 -10.00
C ASP A 49 17.24 21.66 -9.37
N GLY A 50 16.89 20.53 -9.98
CA GLY A 50 17.28 19.21 -9.53
C GLY A 50 16.20 18.17 -9.82
N ALA A 51 15.59 17.62 -8.77
CA ALA A 51 14.49 16.66 -8.92
C ALA A 51 13.55 16.66 -7.72
N ALA A 52 12.28 16.38 -7.99
CA ALA A 52 11.35 15.86 -7.00
C ALA A 52 11.34 14.32 -7.07
N LEU A 53 11.35 13.64 -5.92
CA LEU A 53 11.33 12.18 -5.84
C LEU A 53 9.96 11.69 -5.36
N VAL A 54 9.38 10.75 -6.09
CA VAL A 54 8.14 10.07 -5.71
C VAL A 54 8.49 8.72 -5.10
N ASP A 55 8.00 8.45 -3.90
CA ASP A 55 8.16 7.20 -3.16
C ASP A 55 9.62 6.75 -2.98
N PRO A 56 10.38 7.38 -2.09
CA PRO A 56 11.82 7.18 -1.94
C PRO A 56 12.22 5.89 -1.18
N GLY A 57 11.37 4.87 -1.19
CA GLY A 57 11.71 3.54 -0.74
C GLY A 57 11.49 3.27 0.74
N LEU A 58 11.89 2.06 1.17
CA LEU A 58 11.89 1.65 2.57
C LEU A 58 12.92 2.45 3.38
N PRO A 59 12.66 2.67 4.68
CA PRO A 59 13.73 3.15 5.56
C PRO A 59 14.79 2.06 5.72
N GLY A 60 16.06 2.47 5.82
CA GLY A 60 17.20 1.58 6.06
C GLY A 60 18.34 1.75 5.08
N ASP A 61 19.51 1.22 5.49
CA ASP A 61 20.78 1.47 4.79
C ASP A 61 20.80 0.91 3.37
N GLU A 62 20.18 -0.25 3.14
CA GLU A 62 20.15 -0.89 1.82
C GLU A 62 19.36 -0.05 0.80
N SER A 63 18.14 0.35 1.16
CA SER A 63 17.30 1.20 0.31
C SER A 63 17.95 2.57 0.08
N TRP A 64 18.54 3.15 1.14
CA TRP A 64 19.26 4.43 1.06
C TRP A 64 20.47 4.38 0.16
N ALA A 65 21.31 3.34 0.30
CA ALA A 65 22.47 3.15 -0.57
C ALA A 65 22.07 2.95 -2.03
N ALA A 66 20.99 2.21 -2.27
CA ALA A 66 20.42 2.02 -3.60
C ALA A 66 19.93 3.35 -4.19
N LEU A 67 19.18 4.15 -3.43
CA LEU A 67 18.72 5.47 -3.86
C LEU A 67 19.90 6.38 -4.24
N GLY A 68 20.93 6.46 -3.39
CA GLY A 68 22.14 7.23 -3.68
C GLY A 68 22.88 6.76 -4.93
N ASP A 69 22.90 5.45 -5.18
CA ASP A 69 23.49 4.87 -6.40
C ASP A 69 22.70 5.26 -7.65
N ARG A 70 21.37 5.14 -7.62
CA ARG A 70 20.49 5.48 -8.75
C ARG A 70 20.54 6.98 -9.08
N LEU A 71 20.56 7.85 -8.05
CA LEU A 71 20.73 9.28 -8.24
C LEU A 71 22.07 9.64 -8.89
N ARG A 72 23.17 8.97 -8.49
CA ARG A 72 24.47 9.17 -9.15
C ARG A 72 24.44 8.74 -10.62
N GLN A 73 23.80 7.61 -10.95
CA GLN A 73 23.65 7.15 -12.33
C GLN A 73 22.80 8.14 -13.16
N ALA A 74 21.78 8.72 -12.55
CA ALA A 74 20.94 9.75 -13.17
C ALA A 74 21.67 11.10 -13.34
N GLY A 75 22.87 11.26 -12.77
CA GLY A 75 23.57 12.55 -12.74
C GLY A 75 22.92 13.59 -11.83
N ILE A 76 22.09 13.16 -10.87
CA ILE A 76 21.38 14.02 -9.93
C ILE A 76 22.13 13.98 -8.59
N PRO A 77 22.83 15.06 -8.19
CA PRO A 77 23.40 15.14 -6.86
C PRO A 77 22.28 15.11 -5.81
N ILE A 78 22.42 14.28 -4.77
CA ILE A 78 21.39 14.13 -3.74
C ILE A 78 20.96 15.49 -3.14
N ARG A 79 21.91 16.41 -2.95
CA ARG A 79 21.64 17.77 -2.43
C ARG A 79 20.75 18.63 -3.34
N ARG A 80 20.46 18.18 -4.58
CA ARG A 80 19.54 18.83 -5.52
C ARG A 80 18.17 18.17 -5.53
N VAL A 81 17.93 17.23 -4.64
CA VAL A 81 16.57 16.75 -4.38
C VAL A 81 15.89 17.81 -3.51
N HIS A 82 14.88 18.48 -4.07
CA HIS A 82 14.21 19.60 -3.42
C HIS A 82 12.83 19.26 -2.87
N THR A 83 12.20 18.19 -3.35
CA THR A 83 10.87 17.77 -2.94
C THR A 83 10.81 16.25 -2.89
N THR A 84 10.21 15.71 -1.86
CA THR A 84 9.81 14.32 -1.77
C THR A 84 8.29 14.25 -1.85
N ILE A 85 7.77 13.33 -2.62
CA ILE A 85 6.33 13.11 -2.79
C ILE A 85 6.04 11.70 -2.30
N VAL A 86 5.09 11.56 -1.39
CA VAL A 86 4.67 10.27 -0.86
C VAL A 86 3.25 10.00 -1.33
N THR A 87 3.08 8.90 -2.07
CA THR A 87 1.77 8.51 -2.60
C THR A 87 0.83 8.07 -1.50
N HIS A 88 1.34 7.41 -0.46
CA HIS A 88 0.53 6.97 0.69
C HIS A 88 1.40 6.55 1.89
N SER A 89 0.76 6.28 3.02
CA SER A 89 1.38 6.08 4.34
C SER A 89 1.95 4.67 4.58
N HIS A 90 2.40 3.94 3.55
CA HIS A 90 3.14 2.70 3.73
C HIS A 90 4.66 2.94 3.79
N PRO A 91 5.40 2.15 4.59
CA PRO A 91 6.83 2.37 4.84
C PRO A 91 7.72 2.36 3.60
N ASP A 92 7.40 1.53 2.61
CA ASP A 92 8.15 1.39 1.36
C ASP A 92 7.96 2.56 0.39
N HIS A 93 7.04 3.49 0.72
CA HIS A 93 6.81 4.72 -0.03
C HIS A 93 7.40 5.94 0.69
N TYR A 94 7.21 6.04 2.01
CA TYR A 94 7.70 7.23 2.74
C TYR A 94 9.09 7.06 3.35
N GLY A 95 9.64 5.85 3.43
CA GLY A 95 10.75 5.54 4.33
C GLY A 95 12.04 6.34 4.13
N GLY A 96 12.38 6.67 2.89
CA GLY A 96 13.53 7.53 2.59
C GLY A 96 13.32 9.02 2.82
N SER A 97 12.07 9.46 3.02
CA SER A 97 11.70 10.89 3.06
C SER A 97 12.31 11.64 4.23
N HIS A 98 12.41 10.99 5.41
CA HIS A 98 13.00 11.62 6.59
C HIS A 98 14.47 11.93 6.35
N GLN A 99 15.24 10.96 5.89
CA GLN A 99 16.67 11.12 5.66
C GLN A 99 16.95 12.09 4.52
N LEU A 100 16.15 12.09 3.45
CA LEU A 100 16.23 13.12 2.40
C LEU A 100 16.05 14.51 2.97
N ARG A 101 15.04 14.72 3.81
CA ARG A 101 14.78 16.01 4.43
C ARG A 101 15.92 16.47 5.34
N GLU A 102 16.50 15.58 6.15
CA GLU A 102 17.66 15.88 7.00
C GLU A 102 18.89 16.27 6.18
N GLU A 103 19.17 15.59 5.07
CA GLU A 103 20.38 15.81 4.26
C GLU A 103 20.24 16.98 3.27
N THR A 104 19.04 17.27 2.80
CA THR A 104 18.83 18.21 1.69
C THR A 104 17.92 19.40 2.04
N GLY A 105 17.13 19.29 3.11
CA GLY A 105 16.06 20.24 3.41
C GLY A 105 14.84 20.08 2.50
N ALA A 106 14.70 18.97 1.78
CA ALA A 106 13.61 18.73 0.84
C ALA A 106 12.23 18.90 1.49
N GLU A 107 11.33 19.56 0.78
CA GLU A 107 9.92 19.62 1.14
C GLU A 107 9.30 18.22 1.04
N LEU A 108 8.30 17.92 1.88
CA LEU A 108 7.52 16.72 1.80
C LEU A 108 6.09 17.02 1.38
N LEU A 109 5.71 16.49 0.22
CA LEU A 109 4.36 16.58 -0.32
C LEU A 109 3.62 15.26 -0.11
N ALA A 110 2.43 15.31 0.47
CA ALA A 110 1.51 14.19 0.59
C ALA A 110 0.05 14.67 0.55
N HIS A 111 -0.88 13.73 0.42
CA HIS A 111 -2.31 14.06 0.51
C HIS A 111 -2.68 14.64 1.89
N ALA A 112 -3.72 15.49 1.94
CA ALA A 112 -4.17 16.13 3.17
C ALA A 112 -4.56 15.13 4.28
N ALA A 113 -5.05 13.94 3.89
CA ALA A 113 -5.38 12.85 4.81
C ALA A 113 -4.17 12.01 5.23
N PHE A 114 -2.95 12.33 4.76
CA PHE A 114 -1.76 11.60 5.20
C PHE A 114 -1.59 11.76 6.71
N THR A 115 -1.61 10.64 7.40
CA THR A 115 -1.29 10.56 8.83
C THR A 115 -0.22 9.52 9.02
N SER A 116 0.71 9.79 9.92
CA SER A 116 1.56 8.75 10.44
C SER A 116 0.66 7.68 11.10
N SER A 117 0.93 6.40 10.85
CA SER A 117 0.25 5.34 11.60
C SER A 117 0.41 5.59 13.12
N PRO A 118 -0.63 5.34 13.95
CA PRO A 118 -0.48 5.39 15.41
C PRO A 118 0.68 4.54 15.95
N ALA A 119 1.04 3.48 15.22
CA ALA A 119 2.27 2.71 15.48
C ALA A 119 3.55 3.51 15.23
N ALA A 120 3.50 4.57 14.42
CA ALA A 120 4.63 5.46 14.15
C ALA A 120 4.72 6.60 15.17
N ASP A 121 3.61 7.09 15.71
CA ASP A 121 3.62 8.08 16.81
C ASP A 121 4.26 7.48 18.08
N ASP A 122 3.97 6.20 18.37
CA ASP A 122 4.66 5.47 19.42
C ASP A 122 6.13 5.15 19.09
N ALA A 123 6.50 5.07 17.80
CA ALA A 123 7.89 4.87 17.39
C ALA A 123 8.74 6.15 17.61
N ASN A 124 8.10 7.30 17.79
CA ASN A 124 8.75 8.55 18.17
C ASN A 124 8.98 8.69 19.69
N ALA A 125 8.55 7.73 20.51
CA ALA A 125 8.93 7.69 21.91
C ALA A 125 10.47 7.60 22.01
N ASP A 126 11.07 8.35 22.90
CA ASP A 126 12.53 8.40 23.13
C ASP A 126 13.09 7.00 23.41
N ILE A 127 13.46 6.33 22.33
CA ILE A 127 14.16 5.04 22.38
C ILE A 127 15.65 5.39 22.46
N ASP A 128 16.30 5.03 23.53
CA ASP A 128 17.74 5.18 23.69
C ASP A 128 18.45 4.24 22.69
N LEU A 129 18.90 4.82 21.57
CA LEU A 129 19.53 4.08 20.49
C LEU A 129 20.86 3.45 20.87
N GLU A 130 21.63 4.06 21.78
CA GLU A 130 22.91 3.53 22.23
C GLU A 130 22.69 2.21 22.99
N LEU A 131 21.60 2.11 23.77
CA LEU A 131 21.22 0.87 24.44
C LEU A 131 20.77 -0.23 23.47
N LEU A 132 20.20 0.14 22.33
CA LEU A 132 19.66 -0.80 21.34
C LEU A 132 20.72 -1.38 20.41
N GLU A 133 21.73 -0.59 20.05
CA GLU A 133 22.89 -1.07 19.28
C GLU A 133 23.71 -2.09 20.08
N LEU A 134 23.65 -2.01 21.41
CA LEU A 134 24.37 -2.90 22.32
C LEU A 134 23.65 -4.23 22.60
N ASN A 135 22.34 -4.33 22.37
CA ASN A 135 21.58 -5.55 22.65
C ASN A 135 20.39 -5.78 21.70
N PRO A 136 20.61 -6.44 20.54
CA PRO A 136 19.55 -6.75 19.58
C PRO A 136 18.40 -7.60 20.14
N ASP A 137 18.66 -8.42 21.18
CA ASP A 137 17.65 -9.27 21.80
C ASP A 137 16.70 -8.44 22.67
N ALA A 138 17.21 -7.45 23.38
CA ALA A 138 16.37 -6.52 24.13
C ALA A 138 15.41 -5.74 23.23
N LEU A 139 15.84 -5.43 22.02
CA LEU A 139 15.00 -4.77 21.01
C LEU A 139 13.85 -5.68 20.55
N VAL A 140 14.13 -6.97 20.34
CA VAL A 140 13.10 -7.96 19.97
C VAL A 140 12.07 -8.09 21.09
N GLU A 141 12.50 -8.21 22.35
CA GLU A 141 11.58 -8.32 23.50
C GLU A 141 10.75 -7.05 23.70
N MET A 142 11.32 -5.87 23.51
CA MET A 142 10.59 -4.61 23.54
C MET A 142 9.51 -4.57 22.45
N TRP A 143 9.86 -5.02 21.24
CA TRP A 143 8.91 -5.09 20.12
C TRP A 143 7.78 -6.09 20.38
N LYS A 144 8.08 -7.26 20.93
CA LYS A 144 7.08 -8.24 21.34
C LYS A 144 6.11 -7.64 22.35
N ALA A 145 6.62 -6.97 23.38
CA ALA A 145 5.79 -6.31 24.38
C ALA A 145 4.88 -5.24 23.75
N LYS A 146 5.43 -4.43 22.82
CA LYS A 146 4.67 -3.41 22.10
C LYS A 146 3.60 -4.04 21.21
N LEU A 147 3.91 -5.10 20.49
CA LEU A 147 2.96 -5.82 19.63
C LEU A 147 1.87 -6.53 20.46
N ALA A 148 2.23 -7.12 21.61
CA ALA A 148 1.27 -7.73 22.52
C ALA A 148 0.26 -6.70 23.08
N ASN A 149 0.67 -5.45 23.26
CA ASN A 149 -0.20 -4.37 23.73
C ASN A 149 -1.14 -3.82 22.64
N ARG A 150 -1.03 -4.23 21.37
CA ARG A 150 -1.93 -3.80 20.28
C ARG A 150 -3.34 -4.36 20.39
N GLY A 151 -3.63 -5.19 21.40
CA GLY A 151 -4.96 -5.77 21.61
C GLY A 151 -5.36 -6.75 20.51
N SER A 152 -6.67 -6.82 20.24
CA SER A 152 -7.24 -7.68 19.21
C SER A 152 -7.36 -6.93 17.86
N THR A 153 -7.53 -7.72 16.79
CA THR A 153 -7.92 -7.21 15.47
C THR A 153 -9.33 -6.59 15.53
N PRO A 154 -9.75 -5.79 14.53
CA PRO A 154 -11.14 -5.29 14.48
C PRO A 154 -12.21 -6.39 14.50
N TRP A 155 -11.88 -7.60 14.07
CA TRP A 155 -12.79 -8.76 14.12
C TRP A 155 -12.63 -9.61 15.38
N GLY A 156 -11.84 -9.13 16.38
CA GLY A 156 -11.76 -9.71 17.73
C GLY A 156 -10.70 -10.79 17.90
N THR A 157 -9.97 -11.20 16.87
CA THR A 157 -8.89 -12.19 16.99
C THR A 157 -7.71 -11.56 17.73
N PRO A 158 -7.20 -12.20 18.82
CA PRO A 158 -6.00 -11.72 19.48
C PRO A 158 -4.82 -11.63 18.51
N ARG A 159 -4.05 -10.54 18.59
CA ARG A 159 -2.83 -10.39 17.77
C ARG A 159 -1.70 -11.17 18.41
N GLU A 160 -1.22 -12.17 17.70
CA GLU A 160 0.00 -12.85 18.10
C GLU A 160 1.23 -12.06 17.61
N PRO A 161 2.27 -11.90 18.43
CA PRO A 161 3.51 -11.28 17.96
C PRO A 161 4.13 -12.17 16.89
N PRO A 162 4.71 -11.57 15.82
CA PRO A 162 5.44 -12.34 14.83
C PRO A 162 6.62 -13.08 15.45
N PRO A 163 7.12 -14.14 14.80
CA PRO A 163 8.34 -14.82 15.23
C PRO A 163 9.53 -13.86 15.37
N ASP A 164 10.42 -14.13 16.33
CA ASP A 164 11.59 -13.29 16.63
C ASP A 164 12.43 -12.96 15.39
N GLU A 165 12.57 -13.93 14.48
CA GLU A 165 13.30 -13.75 13.24
C GLU A 165 12.64 -12.71 12.31
N ALA A 166 11.31 -12.71 12.23
CA ALA A 166 10.56 -11.71 11.47
C ALA A 166 10.66 -10.32 12.12
N ILE A 167 10.66 -10.24 13.45
CA ILE A 167 10.90 -8.99 14.17
C ILE A 167 12.32 -8.48 13.88
N ARG A 168 13.35 -9.34 13.98
CA ARG A 168 14.73 -8.98 13.67
C ARG A 168 14.89 -8.47 12.24
N LEU A 169 14.29 -9.17 11.29
CA LEU A 169 14.29 -8.75 9.89
C LEU A 169 13.61 -7.38 9.71
N SER A 170 12.44 -7.17 10.32
CA SER A 170 11.74 -5.89 10.32
C SER A 170 12.59 -4.74 10.90
N ILE A 171 13.35 -5.02 11.96
CA ILE A 171 14.25 -4.04 12.57
C ILE A 171 15.41 -3.74 11.61
N GLN A 172 16.04 -4.77 11.03
CA GLN A 172 17.17 -4.61 10.11
C GLN A 172 16.80 -3.87 8.83
N THR A 173 15.61 -4.14 8.29
CA THR A 173 15.11 -3.51 7.06
C THR A 173 14.41 -2.18 7.30
N GLY A 174 14.25 -1.77 8.57
CA GLY A 174 13.52 -0.56 8.92
C GLY A 174 12.01 -0.64 8.73
N ALA A 175 11.48 -1.77 8.26
CA ALA A 175 10.04 -1.98 8.08
C ALA A 175 9.23 -1.85 9.39
N ALA A 176 9.92 -1.97 10.53
CA ALA A 176 9.30 -1.80 11.85
C ALA A 176 9.05 -0.33 12.24
N GLY A 177 9.58 0.65 11.51
CA GLY A 177 9.42 2.08 11.82
C GLY A 177 9.95 2.51 13.20
N SER A 178 10.81 1.69 13.82
CA SER A 178 11.10 1.73 15.26
C SER A 178 12.36 2.49 15.64
N LEU A 179 13.16 2.90 14.67
CA LEU A 179 14.36 3.66 14.95
C LEU A 179 14.10 5.14 14.66
N PRO A 180 14.67 6.10 15.39
CA PRO A 180 14.50 7.55 15.16
C PRO A 180 14.83 7.99 13.74
N ARG A 181 15.75 7.29 13.07
CA ARG A 181 16.06 7.51 11.65
C ARG A 181 14.93 7.08 10.69
N PHE A 182 13.93 6.35 11.19
CA PHE A 182 12.76 5.89 10.45
C PHE A 182 11.48 6.65 10.83
N ARG A 183 11.64 7.86 11.34
CA ARG A 183 10.49 8.71 11.65
C ARG A 183 9.63 8.89 10.42
N VAL A 184 8.33 8.78 10.62
CA VAL A 184 7.37 9.20 9.60
C VAL A 184 7.43 10.73 9.56
N PRO A 185 7.83 11.33 8.43
CA PRO A 185 7.94 12.77 8.36
C PRO A 185 6.57 13.42 8.28
N GLU A 186 6.40 14.56 8.96
CA GLU A 186 5.23 15.41 8.75
C GLU A 186 5.31 16.10 7.38
N PRO A 187 4.28 16.00 6.53
CA PRO A 187 4.22 16.73 5.27
C PRO A 187 4.29 18.24 5.47
N THR A 188 5.16 18.89 4.70
CA THR A 188 5.26 20.37 4.64
C THR A 188 4.28 20.94 3.62
N ILE A 189 3.92 20.13 2.60
CA ILE A 189 2.94 20.48 1.58
C ILE A 189 1.84 19.43 1.61
N ARG A 190 0.62 19.83 1.93
CA ARG A 190 -0.56 18.97 1.91
C ARG A 190 -1.45 19.34 0.73
N VAL A 191 -1.75 18.36 -0.12
CA VAL A 191 -2.60 18.56 -1.31
C VAL A 191 -3.94 17.86 -1.13
N ALA A 192 -4.98 18.46 -1.72
CA ALA A 192 -6.30 17.87 -1.84
C ALA A 192 -6.55 17.39 -3.29
N ASP A 193 -7.63 16.66 -3.49
CA ASP A 193 -8.06 16.20 -4.80
C ASP A 193 -8.25 17.37 -5.78
N GLY A 194 -7.63 17.29 -6.94
CA GLY A 194 -7.67 18.33 -7.97
C GLY A 194 -6.65 19.46 -7.84
N ASP A 195 -5.88 19.51 -6.74
CA ASP A 195 -4.84 20.54 -6.60
C ASP A 195 -3.76 20.37 -7.68
N ALA A 196 -3.31 21.51 -8.23
CA ALA A 196 -2.21 21.53 -9.18
C ALA A 196 -0.88 21.74 -8.44
N VAL A 197 0.11 20.92 -8.78
CA VAL A 197 1.48 21.00 -8.26
C VAL A 197 2.45 21.17 -9.42
N ARG A 198 3.34 22.15 -9.33
CA ARG A 198 4.37 22.40 -10.34
C ARG A 198 5.59 21.52 -10.10
N LEU A 199 5.80 20.51 -10.96
CA LEU A 199 6.91 19.55 -10.86
C LEU A 199 7.51 19.30 -12.25
N ALA A 200 8.83 19.15 -12.35
CA ALA A 200 9.53 18.92 -13.61
C ALA A 200 9.12 19.91 -14.72
N GLY A 201 8.93 21.18 -14.35
CA GLY A 201 8.59 22.25 -15.30
C GLY A 201 7.16 22.25 -15.82
N ARG A 202 6.26 21.38 -15.35
CA ARG A 202 4.85 21.27 -15.78
C ARG A 202 3.89 21.04 -14.63
N ASP A 203 2.60 21.16 -14.89
CA ASP A 203 1.57 21.02 -13.87
C ASP A 203 1.13 19.56 -13.76
N TRP A 204 1.17 19.04 -12.54
CA TRP A 204 0.64 17.75 -12.13
C TRP A 204 -0.59 17.95 -11.26
N PHE A 205 -1.60 17.15 -11.45
CA PHE A 205 -2.82 17.24 -10.67
C PHE A 205 -2.88 16.11 -9.65
N ALA A 206 -3.15 16.48 -8.42
CA ALA A 206 -3.39 15.53 -7.33
C ALA A 206 -4.72 14.80 -7.57
N VAL A 207 -4.70 13.48 -7.49
CA VAL A 207 -5.88 12.63 -7.64
C VAL A 207 -5.98 11.75 -6.39
N HIS A 208 -6.87 12.09 -5.48
CA HIS A 208 -7.10 11.31 -4.27
C HIS A 208 -7.80 10.01 -4.61
N THR A 209 -7.19 8.87 -4.29
CA THR A 209 -7.66 7.52 -4.64
C THR A 209 -7.75 6.62 -3.42
N PRO A 210 -8.66 6.92 -2.45
CA PRO A 210 -8.78 6.14 -1.23
C PRO A 210 -9.25 4.72 -1.48
N GLY A 211 -8.90 3.82 -0.57
CA GLY A 211 -9.31 2.43 -0.56
C GLY A 211 -8.19 1.47 -0.18
N HIS A 212 -7.03 1.50 -0.88
CA HIS A 212 -5.83 0.79 -0.44
C HIS A 212 -5.33 1.37 0.89
N THR A 213 -5.19 2.69 0.94
CA THR A 213 -5.10 3.49 2.17
C THR A 213 -6.08 4.65 2.10
N THR A 214 -6.31 5.33 3.22
CA THR A 214 -7.22 6.51 3.28
C THR A 214 -6.63 7.72 2.54
N ASP A 215 -5.32 7.84 2.54
CA ASP A 215 -4.54 8.98 2.06
C ASP A 215 -3.93 8.79 0.67
N HIS A 216 -4.28 7.71 -0.04
CA HIS A 216 -3.62 7.38 -1.31
C HIS A 216 -3.79 8.48 -2.36
N LEU A 217 -2.68 8.86 -2.97
CA LEU A 217 -2.53 9.94 -3.95
C LEU A 217 -1.93 9.39 -5.25
N CYS A 218 -2.63 9.59 -6.37
CA CYS A 218 -2.03 9.54 -7.70
C CYS A 218 -1.68 10.95 -8.16
N LEU A 219 -0.71 11.07 -9.09
CA LEU A 219 -0.40 12.34 -9.75
C LEU A 219 -0.63 12.20 -11.26
N TRP A 220 -1.41 13.12 -11.81
CA TRP A 220 -1.79 13.14 -13.22
C TRP A 220 -1.15 14.31 -13.96
N ASP A 221 -0.37 14.03 -15.01
CA ASP A 221 0.14 14.99 -15.96
C ASP A 221 -0.63 14.88 -17.28
N PRO A 222 -1.57 15.79 -17.58
CA PRO A 222 -2.34 15.76 -18.82
C PRO A 222 -1.53 16.20 -20.03
N THR A 223 -0.38 16.86 -19.87
CA THR A 223 0.45 17.35 -20.96
C THR A 223 1.13 16.22 -21.69
N GLU A 224 1.75 15.31 -20.94
CA GLU A 224 2.45 14.14 -21.49
C GLU A 224 1.59 12.86 -21.41
N GLY A 225 0.44 12.92 -20.75
CA GLY A 225 -0.42 11.75 -20.54
C GLY A 225 0.20 10.75 -19.56
N VAL A 226 0.84 11.21 -18.50
CA VAL A 226 1.53 10.38 -17.49
C VAL A 226 0.71 10.31 -16.22
N LEU A 227 0.40 9.09 -15.75
CA LEU A 227 -0.23 8.86 -14.47
C LEU A 227 0.75 8.12 -13.54
N LEU A 228 1.20 8.77 -12.47
CA LEU A 228 1.85 8.10 -11.34
C LEU A 228 0.75 7.49 -10.47
N SER A 229 0.62 6.17 -10.49
CA SER A 229 -0.54 5.49 -9.88
C SER A 229 -0.30 4.98 -8.46
N GLY A 230 0.92 5.13 -7.93
CA GLY A 230 1.24 4.54 -6.63
C GLY A 230 0.84 3.06 -6.57
N ASP A 231 0.22 2.67 -5.48
CA ASP A 231 -0.35 1.33 -5.28
C ASP A 231 -1.83 1.22 -5.67
N HIS A 232 -2.43 2.30 -6.18
CA HIS A 232 -3.84 2.24 -6.59
C HIS A 232 -4.05 1.31 -7.78
N VAL A 233 -3.18 1.37 -8.81
CA VAL A 233 -3.26 0.49 -9.99
C VAL A 233 -1.89 -0.13 -10.26
N LEU A 234 -1.73 -1.41 -9.94
CA LEU A 234 -0.53 -2.21 -10.18
C LEU A 234 -0.69 -3.10 -11.42
N PRO A 235 0.39 -3.39 -12.18
CA PRO A 235 0.28 -4.05 -13.48
C PRO A 235 -0.18 -5.51 -13.43
N THR A 236 0.25 -6.31 -12.45
CA THR A 236 -0.05 -7.76 -12.43
C THR A 236 -0.68 -8.25 -11.14
N ILE A 237 -0.42 -7.63 -9.98
CA ILE A 237 -1.10 -7.95 -8.72
C ILE A 237 -2.24 -6.97 -8.43
N THR A 238 -3.12 -7.36 -7.52
CA THR A 238 -4.17 -6.51 -6.98
C THR A 238 -3.67 -5.92 -5.67
N PRO A 239 -3.79 -4.60 -5.46
CA PRO A 239 -3.46 -4.00 -4.17
C PRO A 239 -4.24 -4.63 -3.03
N HIS A 240 -3.61 -4.75 -1.87
CA HIS A 240 -4.29 -5.17 -0.65
C HIS A 240 -5.27 -4.09 -0.19
N ILE A 241 -6.49 -4.48 0.15
CA ILE A 241 -7.48 -3.59 0.77
C ILE A 241 -7.57 -3.94 2.24
N ALA A 242 -6.96 -3.10 3.07
CA ALA A 242 -6.95 -3.33 4.51
C ALA A 242 -8.33 -3.08 5.14
N GLY A 243 -8.71 -3.96 6.06
CA GLY A 243 -9.94 -3.79 6.83
C GLY A 243 -9.78 -2.88 8.06
N SER A 244 -8.55 -2.58 8.46
CA SER A 244 -8.25 -1.69 9.59
C SER A 244 -7.90 -0.30 9.08
N THR A 245 -8.91 0.48 8.70
CA THR A 245 -8.76 1.86 8.22
C THR A 245 -9.85 2.75 8.85
N ASP A 246 -9.70 4.06 8.74
CA ASP A 246 -10.74 5.02 9.16
C ASP A 246 -11.91 5.11 8.16
N LEU A 247 -11.85 4.40 7.04
CA LEU A 247 -12.93 4.31 6.07
C LEU A 247 -13.99 3.31 6.54
N GLU A 248 -15.25 3.70 6.50
CA GLU A 248 -16.38 2.80 6.81
C GLU A 248 -16.44 1.61 5.82
N ASP A 249 -16.13 1.88 4.55
CA ASP A 249 -16.14 0.89 3.47
C ASP A 249 -14.93 1.14 2.54
N PRO A 250 -13.75 0.61 2.88
CA PRO A 250 -12.56 0.81 2.06
C PRO A 250 -12.67 0.18 0.67
N LEU A 251 -13.42 -0.92 0.52
CA LEU A 251 -13.60 -1.56 -0.78
C LEU A 251 -14.50 -0.74 -1.71
N ALA A 252 -15.58 -0.13 -1.20
CA ALA A 252 -16.41 0.79 -1.99
C ALA A 252 -15.63 2.04 -2.40
N ALA A 253 -14.82 2.60 -1.49
CA ALA A 253 -13.94 3.73 -1.80
C ALA A 253 -12.95 3.36 -2.91
N PHE A 254 -12.34 2.17 -2.82
CA PHE A 254 -11.43 1.65 -3.84
C PHE A 254 -12.11 1.46 -5.19
N PHE A 255 -13.32 0.90 -5.24
CA PHE A 255 -14.10 0.75 -6.48
C PHE A 255 -14.42 2.10 -7.11
N SER A 256 -14.83 3.08 -6.33
CA SER A 256 -15.09 4.44 -6.81
C SER A 256 -13.83 5.08 -7.39
N SER A 257 -12.70 4.91 -6.71
CA SER A 257 -11.39 5.41 -7.16
C SER A 257 -10.95 4.74 -8.47
N LEU A 258 -11.11 3.41 -8.60
CA LEU A 258 -10.81 2.66 -9.83
C LEU A 258 -11.67 3.12 -11.01
N GLU A 259 -12.97 3.34 -10.78
CA GLU A 259 -13.88 3.82 -11.82
C GLU A 259 -13.49 5.20 -12.31
N ARG A 260 -13.19 6.12 -11.38
CA ARG A 260 -12.76 7.49 -11.70
C ARG A 260 -11.45 7.51 -12.49
N VAL A 261 -10.42 6.81 -12.01
CA VAL A 261 -9.12 6.76 -12.67
C VAL A 261 -9.19 6.02 -14.00
N GLY A 262 -9.96 4.93 -14.09
CA GLY A 262 -10.19 4.18 -15.32
C GLY A 262 -10.95 4.96 -16.41
N ALA A 263 -11.62 6.05 -16.04
CA ALA A 263 -12.30 6.95 -16.97
C ALA A 263 -11.39 8.07 -17.52
N PHE A 264 -10.15 8.21 -17.03
CA PHE A 264 -9.23 9.23 -17.53
C PHE A 264 -8.93 9.00 -19.01
N GLY A 265 -9.17 10.05 -19.82
CA GLY A 265 -8.74 10.09 -21.22
C GLY A 265 -7.32 10.62 -21.34
N GLY A 266 -6.62 10.19 -22.39
CA GLY A 266 -5.30 10.74 -22.72
C GLY A 266 -4.14 10.18 -21.89
N VAL A 267 -4.35 9.12 -21.10
CA VAL A 267 -3.26 8.42 -20.41
C VAL A 267 -2.45 7.62 -21.42
N ASN A 268 -1.21 8.04 -21.66
CA ASN A 268 -0.25 7.37 -22.53
C ASN A 268 0.53 6.28 -21.79
N VAL A 269 0.86 6.55 -20.53
CA VAL A 269 1.60 5.61 -19.65
C VAL A 269 1.16 5.77 -18.21
N CYS A 270 1.00 4.63 -17.54
CA CYS A 270 0.78 4.53 -16.12
C CYS A 270 2.07 4.04 -15.45
N LEU A 271 2.50 4.74 -14.43
CA LEU A 271 3.73 4.52 -13.69
C LEU A 271 3.39 4.03 -12.27
N PRO A 272 3.37 2.71 -12.04
CA PRO A 272 3.00 2.12 -10.76
C PRO A 272 4.16 2.13 -9.76
N ALA A 273 3.86 2.08 -8.47
CA ALA A 273 4.91 1.98 -7.45
C ALA A 273 5.62 0.60 -7.44
N HIS A 274 4.99 -0.45 -7.96
CA HIS A 274 5.60 -1.79 -8.11
C HIS A 274 5.35 -2.34 -9.50
N GLY A 275 6.33 -3.12 -10.03
CA GLY A 275 6.26 -3.69 -11.37
C GLY A 275 6.71 -2.72 -12.48
N HIS A 276 6.24 -2.93 -13.70
CA HIS A 276 6.65 -2.15 -14.86
C HIS A 276 5.60 -1.13 -15.29
N PRO A 277 6.01 -0.01 -15.92
CA PRO A 277 5.09 0.90 -16.59
C PRO A 277 4.19 0.16 -17.60
N PHE A 278 2.94 0.61 -17.72
CA PHE A 278 1.95 0.00 -18.62
C PHE A 278 1.04 1.07 -19.25
N THR A 279 0.31 0.70 -20.33
CA THR A 279 -0.49 1.65 -21.12
C THR A 279 -1.99 1.40 -21.06
N ASP A 280 -2.44 0.17 -20.77
CA ASP A 280 -3.86 -0.17 -20.70
C ASP A 280 -4.43 0.08 -19.28
N LEU A 281 -4.51 1.36 -18.90
CA LEU A 281 -5.08 1.75 -17.60
C LEU A 281 -6.54 1.29 -17.45
N ARG A 282 -7.37 1.49 -18.49
CA ARG A 282 -8.80 1.14 -18.43
C ARG A 282 -9.04 -0.35 -18.28
N GLY A 283 -8.33 -1.16 -19.09
CA GLY A 283 -8.42 -2.62 -18.99
C GLY A 283 -7.92 -3.13 -17.63
N ARG A 284 -6.85 -2.49 -17.09
CA ARG A 284 -6.29 -2.90 -15.82
C ARG A 284 -7.20 -2.54 -14.64
N THR A 285 -7.76 -1.34 -14.57
CA THR A 285 -8.72 -0.97 -13.52
C THR A 285 -9.97 -1.87 -13.56
N ALA A 286 -10.49 -2.18 -14.75
CA ALA A 286 -11.60 -3.12 -14.91
C ALA A 286 -11.23 -4.54 -14.43
N SER A 287 -9.99 -5.00 -14.68
CA SER A 287 -9.51 -6.31 -14.24
C SER A 287 -9.40 -6.40 -12.70
N ILE A 288 -8.86 -5.34 -12.06
CA ILE A 288 -8.78 -5.27 -10.58
C ILE A 288 -10.18 -5.28 -9.96
N ARG A 289 -11.09 -4.45 -10.49
CA ARG A 289 -12.49 -4.41 -10.02
C ARG A 289 -13.16 -5.79 -10.12
N ARG A 290 -12.99 -6.47 -11.25
CA ARG A 290 -13.53 -7.82 -11.46
C ARG A 290 -12.98 -8.83 -10.45
N HIS A 291 -11.68 -8.78 -10.16
CA HIS A 291 -11.05 -9.66 -9.18
C HIS A 291 -11.71 -9.55 -7.78
N HIS A 292 -11.94 -8.32 -7.29
CA HIS A 292 -12.65 -8.13 -6.02
C HIS A 292 -14.12 -8.53 -6.11
N GLY A 293 -14.78 -8.31 -7.27
CA GLY A 293 -16.13 -8.81 -7.52
C GLY A 293 -16.22 -10.32 -7.41
N GLU A 294 -15.28 -11.05 -8.02
CA GLU A 294 -15.19 -12.51 -7.93
C GLU A 294 -15.00 -13.01 -6.48
N ARG A 295 -14.23 -12.27 -5.67
CA ARG A 295 -14.08 -12.54 -4.24
C ARG A 295 -15.39 -12.35 -3.46
N LEU A 296 -16.11 -11.27 -3.72
CA LEU A 296 -17.45 -11.05 -3.13
C LEU A 296 -18.42 -12.18 -3.52
N ASP A 297 -18.39 -12.64 -4.78
CA ASP A 297 -19.22 -13.76 -5.24
C ASP A 297 -18.82 -15.08 -4.57
N THR A 298 -17.53 -15.29 -4.31
CA THR A 298 -17.06 -16.46 -3.54
C THR A 298 -17.60 -16.42 -2.11
N LEU A 299 -17.57 -15.27 -1.43
CA LEU A 299 -18.14 -15.14 -0.09
C LEU A 299 -19.65 -15.41 -0.07
N ARG A 300 -20.39 -14.86 -1.05
CA ARG A 300 -21.83 -15.12 -1.21
C ARG A 300 -22.12 -16.60 -1.40
N ALA A 301 -21.34 -17.28 -2.23
CA ALA A 301 -21.50 -18.71 -2.47
C ALA A 301 -21.22 -19.56 -1.22
N ALA A 302 -20.24 -19.17 -0.40
CA ALA A 302 -19.89 -19.85 0.86
C ALA A 302 -20.95 -19.67 1.96
N ALA A 303 -21.81 -18.66 1.86
CA ALA A 303 -22.77 -18.28 2.92
C ALA A 303 -23.65 -19.44 3.41
N SER A 304 -24.16 -20.26 2.49
CA SER A 304 -25.06 -21.37 2.83
C SER A 304 -24.37 -22.47 3.64
N ALA A 305 -23.09 -22.73 3.35
CA ALA A 305 -22.31 -23.76 4.04
C ALA A 305 -21.78 -23.28 5.39
N LEU A 306 -21.32 -22.03 5.44
CA LEU A 306 -20.71 -21.44 6.65
C LEU A 306 -21.76 -20.98 7.67
N GLY A 307 -22.94 -20.52 7.21
CA GLY A 307 -23.92 -19.89 8.08
C GLY A 307 -23.38 -18.65 8.78
N ARG A 308 -23.54 -18.59 10.11
CA ARG A 308 -22.93 -17.53 10.95
C ARG A 308 -21.51 -17.95 11.34
N ALA A 309 -20.51 -17.30 10.78
CA ALA A 309 -19.11 -17.71 10.92
C ALA A 309 -18.16 -16.51 11.16
N PRO A 310 -16.97 -16.75 11.79
CA PRO A 310 -15.95 -15.73 11.96
C PRO A 310 -15.22 -15.42 10.65
N VAL A 311 -14.45 -14.31 10.64
CA VAL A 311 -13.66 -13.85 9.48
C VAL A 311 -12.73 -14.93 8.96
N GLU A 312 -12.07 -15.67 9.83
CA GLU A 312 -11.11 -16.73 9.47
C GLU A 312 -11.77 -17.88 8.70
N ALA A 313 -13.04 -18.17 8.95
CA ALA A 313 -13.77 -19.19 8.19
C ALA A 313 -13.98 -18.72 6.74
N TYR A 314 -14.41 -17.49 6.55
CA TYR A 314 -14.55 -16.87 5.22
C TYR A 314 -13.21 -16.68 4.51
N MET A 315 -12.13 -16.36 5.26
CA MET A 315 -10.77 -16.26 4.70
C MET A 315 -10.34 -17.56 4.02
N LYS A 316 -10.67 -18.70 4.60
CA LYS A 316 -10.32 -20.01 4.03
C LYS A 316 -11.04 -20.31 2.71
N GLU A 317 -12.17 -19.69 2.46
CA GLU A 317 -12.87 -19.76 1.18
C GLU A 317 -12.22 -18.89 0.09
N LEU A 318 -11.61 -17.75 0.49
CA LEU A 318 -10.98 -16.82 -0.45
C LEU A 318 -9.53 -17.16 -0.77
N PHE A 319 -8.81 -17.73 0.19
CA PHE A 319 -7.37 -17.90 0.10
C PHE A 319 -6.95 -19.36 0.27
N SER A 320 -5.92 -19.76 -0.48
CA SER A 320 -5.28 -21.08 -0.26
C SER A 320 -4.52 -21.08 1.06
N GLU A 321 -4.36 -22.24 1.67
CA GLU A 321 -3.71 -22.43 2.99
C GLU A 321 -2.35 -21.73 3.11
N ARG A 322 -1.53 -21.75 2.06
CA ARG A 322 -0.22 -21.07 2.01
C ARG A 322 -0.30 -19.54 2.14
N ALA A 323 -1.47 -18.95 1.94
CA ALA A 323 -1.70 -17.51 2.01
C ALA A 323 -2.48 -17.09 3.27
N TRP A 324 -2.86 -18.04 4.15
CA TRP A 324 -3.56 -17.71 5.38
C TRP A 324 -2.66 -16.89 6.30
N GLY A 325 -3.24 -15.93 6.98
CA GLY A 325 -2.56 -15.02 7.91
C GLY A 325 -3.28 -13.69 8.01
N ASP A 326 -2.69 -12.76 8.75
CA ASP A 326 -3.31 -11.48 9.10
C ASP A 326 -3.70 -10.64 7.88
N MET A 327 -2.89 -10.62 6.83
CA MET A 327 -3.21 -9.88 5.61
C MET A 327 -4.43 -10.49 4.91
N ALA A 328 -4.50 -11.81 4.78
CA ALA A 328 -5.65 -12.48 4.17
C ALA A 328 -6.93 -12.29 5.01
N ALA A 329 -6.82 -12.36 6.34
CA ALA A 329 -7.94 -12.09 7.25
C ALA A 329 -8.40 -10.63 7.15
N SER A 330 -7.46 -9.68 7.14
CA SER A 330 -7.75 -8.25 6.99
C SER A 330 -8.46 -7.93 5.67
N GLU A 331 -8.00 -8.50 4.56
CA GLU A 331 -8.66 -8.31 3.26
C GLU A 331 -10.04 -8.98 3.21
N THR A 332 -10.19 -10.16 3.84
CA THR A 332 -11.50 -10.82 3.97
C THR A 332 -12.46 -9.98 4.79
N PHE A 333 -11.98 -9.40 5.90
CA PHE A 333 -12.78 -8.52 6.74
C PHE A 333 -13.26 -7.28 5.96
N ALA A 334 -12.39 -6.64 5.15
CA ALA A 334 -12.79 -5.52 4.29
C ALA A 334 -13.92 -5.90 3.31
N HIS A 335 -13.86 -7.11 2.72
CA HIS A 335 -14.92 -7.60 1.83
C HIS A 335 -16.22 -7.92 2.58
N LEU A 336 -16.15 -8.49 3.79
CA LEU A 336 -17.32 -8.76 4.64
C LEU A 336 -17.97 -7.46 5.13
N GLU A 337 -17.18 -6.46 5.50
CA GLU A 337 -17.69 -5.13 5.86
C GLU A 337 -18.37 -4.44 4.68
N HIS A 338 -17.82 -4.56 3.47
CA HIS A 338 -18.51 -4.08 2.27
C HIS A 338 -19.88 -4.74 2.12
N LEU A 339 -19.99 -6.08 2.23
CA LEU A 339 -21.26 -6.79 2.16
C LEU A 339 -22.21 -6.36 3.29
N ARG A 340 -21.70 -6.04 4.48
CA ARG A 340 -22.50 -5.53 5.59
C ARG A 340 -23.06 -4.13 5.28
N VAL A 341 -22.22 -3.23 4.79
CA VAL A 341 -22.61 -1.85 4.47
C VAL A 341 -23.67 -1.80 3.37
N ILE A 342 -23.55 -2.63 2.35
CA ILE A 342 -24.58 -2.73 1.29
C ILE A 342 -25.81 -3.57 1.69
N GLY A 343 -25.86 -4.05 2.95
CA GLY A 343 -27.02 -4.77 3.52
C GLY A 343 -27.12 -6.24 3.12
N GLU A 344 -26.08 -6.83 2.56
CA GLU A 344 -26.03 -8.26 2.21
C GLU A 344 -25.49 -9.16 3.34
N ALA A 345 -24.94 -8.57 4.41
CA ALA A 345 -24.47 -9.29 5.58
C ALA A 345 -24.93 -8.62 6.88
N HIS A 346 -25.03 -9.40 7.95
CA HIS A 346 -25.16 -8.93 9.32
C HIS A 346 -23.94 -9.39 10.12
N SER A 347 -23.46 -8.55 11.04
CA SER A 347 -22.38 -8.89 11.96
C SER A 347 -22.84 -8.87 13.41
N SER A 348 -22.24 -9.72 14.23
CA SER A 348 -22.49 -9.74 15.69
C SER A 348 -21.32 -10.44 16.39
N HIS A 349 -21.00 -10.00 17.62
CA HIS A 349 -19.99 -10.65 18.41
C HIS A 349 -20.53 -11.96 19.06
N ASN A 350 -19.65 -12.94 19.21
CA ASN A 350 -19.90 -14.10 20.06
C ASN A 350 -19.54 -13.79 21.54
N PRO A 351 -19.80 -14.69 22.49
CA PRO A 351 -19.43 -14.48 23.90
C PRO A 351 -17.91 -14.25 24.14
N ASP A 352 -17.06 -14.72 23.25
CA ASP A 352 -15.60 -14.57 23.34
C ASP A 352 -15.10 -13.25 22.70
N GLY A 353 -16.00 -12.41 22.19
CA GLY A 353 -15.68 -11.13 21.56
C GLY A 353 -15.29 -11.23 20.08
N LEU A 354 -15.34 -12.42 19.46
CA LEU A 354 -15.07 -12.58 18.03
C LEU A 354 -16.25 -12.10 17.19
N LEU A 355 -15.96 -11.34 16.15
CA LEU A 355 -16.96 -10.87 15.19
C LEU A 355 -17.32 -11.98 14.20
N HIS A 356 -18.60 -12.27 14.11
CA HIS A 356 -19.17 -13.25 13.18
C HIS A 356 -20.03 -12.54 12.16
N TYR A 357 -19.99 -13.02 10.94
CA TYR A 357 -20.85 -12.58 9.84
C TYR A 357 -21.84 -13.66 9.46
N GLN A 358 -23.04 -13.21 9.08
CA GLN A 358 -24.06 -14.02 8.45
C GLN A 358 -24.50 -13.30 7.18
N LEU A 359 -24.12 -13.85 6.03
CA LEU A 359 -24.54 -13.32 4.74
C LEU A 359 -25.99 -13.75 4.46
N ARG A 360 -26.71 -12.90 3.76
CA ARG A 360 -28.02 -13.25 3.24
C ARG A 360 -27.86 -14.30 2.14
N THR A 361 -28.53 -15.44 2.29
CA THR A 361 -28.64 -16.38 1.20
C THR A 361 -29.51 -15.79 0.09
N PRO A 362 -29.11 -15.84 -1.18
CA PRO A 362 -30.00 -15.43 -2.26
C PRO A 362 -31.32 -16.21 -2.15
N GLU A 363 -32.45 -15.50 -2.19
CA GLU A 363 -33.73 -16.19 -2.34
C GLU A 363 -33.65 -17.08 -3.60
N PRO A 364 -34.06 -18.36 -3.50
CA PRO A 364 -34.10 -19.20 -4.69
C PRO A 364 -34.99 -18.50 -5.72
N ALA A 365 -34.46 -18.34 -6.94
CA ALA A 365 -35.20 -17.74 -8.04
C ALA A 365 -36.59 -18.41 -8.10
N GLY A 366 -37.65 -17.62 -7.89
CA GLY A 366 -39.00 -18.11 -7.97
C GLY A 366 -39.22 -18.83 -9.33
N PRO A 367 -40.12 -19.80 -9.41
CA PRO A 367 -40.39 -20.49 -10.67
C PRO A 367 -40.73 -19.46 -11.75
N PRO A 368 -40.25 -19.65 -12.98
CA PRO A 368 -40.56 -18.73 -14.08
C PRO A 368 -42.09 -18.59 -14.20
N PRO A 369 -42.56 -17.39 -14.54
CA PRO A 369 -44.00 -17.18 -14.73
C PRO A 369 -44.52 -18.23 -15.74
N ARG A 370 -45.57 -18.97 -15.37
CA ARG A 370 -46.20 -19.92 -16.28
C ARG A 370 -46.74 -19.14 -17.48
N ALA A 371 -46.35 -19.52 -18.68
CA ALA A 371 -46.80 -18.97 -19.95
C ALA A 371 -48.32 -19.23 -20.17
#